data_70af5ce5bb2c918b5c1e85a5b6113c8e
#
_entry.id   70af5ce5bb2c918b5c1e85a5b6113c8e
#
_cell.length_a   1.000
_cell.length_b   1.000
_cell.length_c   1.000
_cell.angle_alpha   90.00
_cell.angle_beta   90.00
_cell.angle_gamma   90.00
#
_symmetry.space_group_name_H-M   'P 1'
#
loop_
_entity.id
_entity.type
_entity.pdbx_description
1 polymer ?
#
loop_
_entity_poly.entity_id
_entity_poly.type
_entity_poly.pdbx_seq_one_letter_code
_entity_poly.pdbx_strand_id
1 'polypeptide(L)'
;MSNEERSDAQGRPVTAAGNGQGQAQGAAGGYHDDVLVPEAAVEDRRYRWLPSLIWLLPLLAALVGAILTYRQMTQHGPTITVSFKTAEGLEAGKTKLRYKDVEVGQVKSIELADDRSHVEVDIELNRKAGSFRAKDSRYWVVRPRADISGVSGLGTLLSGAYIGVDAGKSAEMVSAFEGLESPPPLKYDEAGSQFRLRAKDLGSLDIGSPVLYRRVTVGRVTGYSLDESGARVTIDIFVNSPYDRFVGTNSRFWEASGVEAKLDSSGVSVRTQSLLTVALGGIAFASPIEGKGEAANEHTAFMLAASEADAMKKPDGPSRFLVLNFDQSLRGLQVGAIVDFRGVELGQVRAIDAVVDENTNEIHMPVLIEVFSDRMKRGRGLQAQGPLGAGMTQKELEEEGNRWLQNMVQRGLRAQLRTGNLLTGQLYVSLDFFPQAKPAEMRSVQGDLMELPTVGNSLDEFQQQIAEILAKINKVPFDQIGRDLQQTLAGMRRTVNAAEKTVKGLNDNLAPQLMGTIQSLKKTLDSADRTLVSANRTLASDSPTQEELQ
;
A
#
# COMPACT_ATOMS: atom_id res chain seq x y z
N MET A 1 9.00 -52.02 -3.80
CA MET A 1 9.77 -52.71 -2.79
C MET A 1 8.91 -52.63 -1.56
N SER A 2 8.04 -53.61 -1.38
CA SER A 2 8.30 -54.82 -0.58
C SER A 2 8.30 -54.45 0.88
N ASN A 3 7.57 -55.00 1.77
CA ASN A 3 6.77 -56.21 1.92
C ASN A 3 5.94 -55.99 3.18
N GLU A 4 4.67 -56.43 3.21
CA GLU A 4 4.24 -57.76 3.70
C GLU A 4 4.52 -57.95 5.21
N GLU A 5 3.71 -58.48 6.06
CA GLU A 5 2.70 -59.52 5.98
C GLU A 5 1.97 -59.53 7.34
N ARG A 6 0.68 -59.78 7.36
CA ARG A 6 0.01 -61.01 7.81
C ARG A 6 0.16 -61.32 9.31
N SER A 7 -0.79 -61.84 10.02
CA SER A 7 -1.80 -62.88 9.76
C SER A 7 -2.65 -63.06 11.00
N ASP A 8 -3.94 -63.27 10.83
CA ASP A 8 -4.72 -64.45 11.16
C ASP A 8 -4.70 -64.97 12.64
N ALA A 9 -5.66 -65.55 13.17
CA ALA A 9 -6.92 -66.15 12.78
C ALA A 9 -7.56 -66.83 14.02
N GLN A 10 -8.86 -66.97 13.95
CA GLN A 10 -9.65 -68.18 14.37
C GLN A 10 -9.63 -68.58 15.85
N GLY A 11 -10.72 -68.98 16.50
CA GLY A 11 -11.74 -69.83 16.05
C GLY A 11 -12.88 -69.92 17.07
N ARG A 12 -14.03 -70.15 16.53
CA ARG A 12 -15.19 -70.83 17.14
C ARG A 12 -14.90 -72.36 17.34
N PRO A 13 -15.68 -73.10 18.06
CA PRO A 13 -17.07 -73.49 17.76
C PRO A 13 -17.96 -73.69 19.03
N VAL A 14 -19.28 -73.51 18.95
CA VAL A 14 -20.44 -74.34 18.57
C VAL A 14 -20.47 -75.79 19.17
N THR A 15 -21.50 -76.10 19.93
CA THR A 15 -22.46 -77.22 19.83
C THR A 15 -23.22 -77.30 21.13
N ALA A 16 -24.51 -77.27 21.12
CA ALA A 16 -25.62 -78.14 20.71
C ALA A 16 -26.10 -79.10 21.80
N ALA A 17 -27.32 -78.81 22.14
CA ALA A 17 -28.49 -79.74 22.09
C ALA A 17 -28.54 -80.99 23.00
N GLY A 18 -29.68 -81.19 23.52
CA GLY A 18 -30.17 -82.46 23.99
C GLY A 18 -31.26 -82.33 25.07
N ASN A 19 -32.41 -82.14 24.69
CA ASN A 19 -33.60 -83.01 24.71
C ASN A 19 -33.56 -84.19 25.73
N GLY A 20 -34.61 -84.34 26.52
CA GLY A 20 -34.92 -85.52 27.24
C GLY A 20 -36.22 -85.46 28.09
N GLN A 21 -37.27 -85.78 27.45
CA GLN A 21 -38.62 -86.17 27.99
C GLN A 21 -38.57 -87.39 28.89
N GLY A 22 -39.56 -87.54 29.72
CA GLY A 22 -40.02 -88.78 30.34
C GLY A 22 -40.80 -88.50 31.63
N GLN A 23 -42.11 -88.31 31.61
CA GLN A 23 -43.18 -89.34 31.78
C GLN A 23 -42.80 -90.38 32.80
N ALA A 24 -43.58 -90.72 33.83
CA ALA A 24 -44.95 -91.00 34.02
C ALA A 24 -45.16 -91.64 35.37
N GLN A 25 -46.37 -91.51 35.89
CA GLN A 25 -47.19 -92.54 36.58
C GLN A 25 -46.62 -93.14 37.87
N GLY A 26 -47.31 -93.21 38.91
CA GLY A 26 -48.70 -93.39 39.19
C GLY A 26 -48.88 -94.03 40.56
N ALA A 27 -50.10 -93.99 41.03
CA ALA A 27 -50.88 -94.88 41.94
C ALA A 27 -50.63 -94.73 43.44
N ALA A 28 -51.58 -94.16 44.10
CA ALA A 28 -52.77 -94.74 44.72
C ALA A 28 -52.56 -95.45 46.05
N GLY A 29 -53.35 -95.07 47.01
CA GLY A 29 -53.73 -95.81 48.23
C GLY A 29 -53.26 -95.12 49.49
N GLY A 30 -54.03 -94.64 50.35
CA GLY A 30 -55.29 -94.99 50.91
C GLY A 30 -55.19 -94.90 52.43
N TYR A 31 -56.11 -94.23 53.01
CA TYR A 31 -56.72 -94.46 54.35
C TYR A 31 -56.03 -93.94 55.64
N HIS A 32 -56.89 -93.26 56.32
CA HIS A 32 -57.22 -93.07 57.73
C HIS A 32 -56.39 -92.12 58.61
N ASP A 33 -57.14 -91.11 58.96
CA ASP A 33 -57.60 -90.73 60.32
C ASP A 33 -56.55 -90.76 61.41
N ASP A 34 -56.28 -89.59 61.92
CA ASP A 34 -56.56 -89.30 63.33
C ASP A 34 -56.35 -87.76 63.56
N VAL A 35 -57.40 -87.20 64.11
CA VAL A 35 -57.47 -85.81 64.59
C VAL A 35 -56.66 -85.71 65.88
N LEU A 36 -55.59 -84.99 65.87
CA LEU A 36 -55.02 -84.45 67.08
C LEU A 36 -54.84 -82.93 66.84
N VAL A 37 -55.62 -82.20 67.59
CA VAL A 37 -55.52 -80.73 67.69
C VAL A 37 -54.28 -80.43 68.52
N PRO A 38 -53.29 -79.78 68.03
CA PRO A 38 -52.24 -79.23 68.90
C PRO A 38 -52.64 -77.83 69.36
N GLU A 39 -52.48 -77.63 70.66
CA GLU A 39 -52.59 -76.36 71.38
C GLU A 39 -51.85 -75.23 70.67
N ALA A 40 -52.52 -74.04 70.58
CA ALA A 40 -51.93 -72.83 70.09
C ALA A 40 -50.82 -72.35 71.02
N ALA A 41 -49.60 -72.59 70.64
CA ALA A 41 -48.48 -71.86 71.24
C ALA A 41 -48.54 -70.37 70.86
N VAL A 42 -48.83 -69.57 71.84
CA VAL A 42 -48.73 -68.11 71.73
C VAL A 42 -47.23 -67.77 71.66
N GLU A 43 -46.71 -67.60 70.43
CA GLU A 43 -45.41 -66.99 70.22
C GLU A 43 -45.51 -65.51 70.52
N ASP A 44 -44.84 -65.06 71.57
CA ASP A 44 -44.56 -63.63 71.86
C ASP A 44 -43.93 -62.99 70.68
N ARG A 45 -44.69 -62.22 69.95
CA ARG A 45 -44.25 -61.40 68.84
C ARG A 45 -43.40 -60.28 69.40
N ARG A 46 -42.07 -60.48 69.61
CA ARG A 46 -41.12 -59.39 69.82
C ARG A 46 -41.18 -58.49 68.64
N TYR A 47 -41.58 -57.26 68.86
CA TYR A 47 -41.54 -56.16 67.93
C TYR A 47 -40.15 -56.03 67.31
N ARG A 48 -40.00 -56.65 66.11
CA ARG A 48 -38.86 -56.36 65.23
C ARG A 48 -39.14 -55.01 64.55
N TRP A 49 -38.59 -53.96 65.10
CA TRP A 49 -38.63 -52.61 64.56
C TRP A 49 -37.66 -52.45 63.32
N LEU A 50 -37.39 -53.50 62.63
CA LEU A 50 -36.65 -53.52 61.40
C LEU A 50 -37.67 -53.46 60.24
N PRO A 51 -37.70 -52.37 59.43
CA PRO A 51 -38.56 -52.33 58.26
C PRO A 51 -38.25 -53.53 57.38
N SER A 52 -39.30 -54.16 56.89
CA SER A 52 -39.16 -55.36 56.04
C SER A 52 -38.26 -55.01 54.85
N LEU A 53 -37.41 -55.95 54.41
CA LEU A 53 -36.45 -55.81 53.32
C LEU A 53 -37.07 -55.19 52.02
N ILE A 54 -38.40 -55.32 51.88
CA ILE A 54 -39.22 -54.75 50.80
C ILE A 54 -39.18 -53.24 50.76
N TRP A 55 -39.00 -52.54 51.90
CA TRP A 55 -38.88 -51.11 51.94
C TRP A 55 -37.48 -50.55 51.52
N LEU A 56 -36.52 -51.44 51.36
CA LEU A 56 -35.17 -51.10 50.90
C LEU A 56 -35.19 -50.70 49.42
N LEU A 57 -36.09 -51.30 48.62
CA LEU A 57 -36.21 -50.98 47.18
C LEU A 57 -36.74 -49.56 46.93
N PRO A 58 -37.84 -49.10 47.54
CA PRO A 58 -38.31 -47.76 47.39
C PRO A 58 -37.34 -46.73 48.02
N LEU A 59 -36.66 -47.10 49.10
CA LEU A 59 -35.67 -46.23 49.74
C LEU A 59 -34.42 -46.07 48.85
N LEU A 60 -33.95 -47.14 48.19
CA LEU A 60 -32.90 -47.14 47.21
C LEU A 60 -33.31 -46.30 45.99
N ALA A 61 -34.53 -46.48 45.50
CA ALA A 61 -35.07 -45.69 44.39
C ALA A 61 -35.16 -44.19 44.76
N ALA A 62 -35.63 -43.86 45.98
CA ALA A 62 -35.64 -42.49 46.48
C ALA A 62 -34.25 -41.93 46.65
N LEU A 63 -33.29 -42.73 47.13
CA LEU A 63 -31.89 -42.33 47.26
C LEU A 63 -31.24 -42.02 45.88
N VAL A 64 -31.48 -42.94 44.93
CA VAL A 64 -31.00 -42.74 43.53
C VAL A 64 -31.67 -41.52 42.92
N GLY A 65 -32.97 -41.32 43.09
CA GLY A 65 -33.71 -40.14 42.67
C GLY A 65 -33.16 -38.88 43.32
N ALA A 66 -32.91 -38.90 44.64
CA ALA A 66 -32.30 -37.75 45.34
C ALA A 66 -30.88 -37.46 44.85
N ILE A 67 -30.06 -38.49 44.63
CA ILE A 67 -28.71 -38.33 44.07
C ILE A 67 -28.76 -37.78 42.65
N LEU A 68 -29.66 -38.25 41.81
CA LEU A 68 -29.83 -37.72 40.45
C LEU A 68 -30.33 -36.27 40.46
N THR A 69 -31.34 -35.97 41.30
CA THR A 69 -31.84 -34.59 41.49
C THR A 69 -30.74 -33.66 42.07
N TYR A 70 -30.01 -34.13 43.04
CA TYR A 70 -28.88 -33.39 43.60
C TYR A 70 -27.77 -33.15 42.57
N ARG A 71 -27.41 -34.17 41.80
CA ARG A 71 -26.47 -34.02 40.68
C ARG A 71 -26.98 -33.04 39.63
N GLN A 72 -28.25 -33.10 39.27
CA GLN A 72 -28.87 -32.20 38.32
C GLN A 72 -28.88 -30.75 38.85
N MET A 73 -29.25 -30.50 40.11
CA MET A 73 -29.19 -29.20 40.73
C MET A 73 -27.79 -28.64 40.91
N THR A 74 -26.78 -29.49 41.10
CA THR A 74 -25.38 -29.07 41.30
C THR A 74 -24.60 -28.95 39.99
N GLN A 75 -25.13 -29.35 38.85
CA GLN A 75 -24.48 -29.20 37.55
C GLN A 75 -24.76 -27.84 36.92
N HIS A 76 -25.78 -27.12 37.34
CA HIS A 76 -26.11 -25.78 36.84
C HIS A 76 -25.13 -24.75 37.40
N GLY A 77 -24.53 -23.97 36.49
CA GLY A 77 -23.67 -22.87 36.81
C GLY A 77 -24.46 -21.53 36.91
N PRO A 78 -23.78 -20.41 37.04
CA PRO A 78 -24.43 -19.11 37.04
C PRO A 78 -25.03 -18.79 35.67
N THR A 79 -26.16 -18.08 35.67
CA THR A 79 -26.79 -17.55 34.45
C THR A 79 -26.26 -16.13 34.20
N ILE A 80 -26.03 -15.81 32.94
CA ILE A 80 -25.73 -14.48 32.46
C ILE A 80 -26.73 -14.07 31.40
N THR A 81 -27.01 -12.80 31.28
CA THR A 81 -27.88 -12.22 30.23
C THR A 81 -27.00 -11.43 29.25
N VAL A 82 -27.10 -11.73 27.98
CA VAL A 82 -26.35 -11.06 26.91
C VAL A 82 -27.35 -10.40 25.95
N SER A 83 -27.26 -9.09 25.77
CA SER A 83 -28.10 -8.32 24.85
C SER A 83 -27.53 -8.35 23.44
N PHE A 84 -28.28 -8.82 22.45
CA PHE A 84 -27.90 -8.78 21.03
C PHE A 84 -28.91 -7.97 20.23
N LYS A 85 -28.51 -7.38 19.11
CA LYS A 85 -29.44 -6.68 18.22
C LYS A 85 -30.49 -7.61 17.62
N THR A 86 -30.12 -8.84 17.32
CA THR A 86 -31.02 -9.86 16.76
C THR A 86 -30.69 -11.25 17.32
N ALA A 87 -31.69 -12.10 17.42
CA ALA A 87 -31.54 -13.51 17.81
C ALA A 87 -31.46 -14.47 16.61
N GLU A 88 -31.18 -13.95 15.40
CA GLU A 88 -31.12 -14.77 14.19
C GLU A 88 -30.15 -15.96 14.35
N GLY A 89 -30.64 -17.16 14.11
CA GLY A 89 -29.86 -18.40 14.23
C GLY A 89 -29.65 -18.88 15.65
N LEU A 90 -30.15 -18.18 16.68
CA LEU A 90 -30.10 -18.62 18.07
C LEU A 90 -31.38 -19.40 18.43
N GLU A 91 -31.25 -20.53 19.13
CA GLU A 91 -32.33 -21.37 19.59
C GLU A 91 -32.15 -21.66 21.07
N ALA A 92 -33.20 -21.40 21.87
CA ALA A 92 -33.24 -21.77 23.30
C ALA A 92 -33.10 -23.27 23.47
N GLY A 93 -32.29 -23.71 24.42
CA GLY A 93 -32.01 -25.10 24.70
C GLY A 93 -31.11 -25.83 23.70
N LYS A 94 -30.69 -25.17 22.59
CA LYS A 94 -29.82 -25.79 21.58
C LYS A 94 -28.54 -25.04 21.34
N THR A 95 -28.60 -23.70 21.23
CA THR A 95 -27.41 -22.88 20.96
C THR A 95 -26.41 -23.00 22.12
N LYS A 96 -25.16 -23.29 21.77
CA LYS A 96 -24.05 -23.46 22.72
C LYS A 96 -23.23 -22.20 22.86
N LEU A 97 -22.74 -21.98 24.09
CA LEU A 97 -21.66 -21.01 24.33
C LEU A 97 -20.32 -21.74 24.22
N ARG A 98 -19.41 -21.25 23.39
CA ARG A 98 -18.09 -21.87 23.15
C ARG A 98 -16.93 -20.94 23.43
N TYR A 99 -15.91 -21.48 24.07
CA TYR A 99 -14.60 -20.87 24.22
C TYR A 99 -13.55 -21.81 23.65
N LYS A 100 -12.80 -21.36 22.63
CA LYS A 100 -11.82 -22.20 21.91
C LYS A 100 -12.42 -23.55 21.47
N ASP A 101 -13.61 -23.52 20.90
CA ASP A 101 -14.39 -24.69 20.47
C ASP A 101 -14.84 -25.66 21.57
N VAL A 102 -14.56 -25.35 22.84
CA VAL A 102 -15.06 -26.11 23.99
C VAL A 102 -16.38 -25.51 24.47
N GLU A 103 -17.39 -26.36 24.71
CA GLU A 103 -18.68 -25.96 25.25
C GLU A 103 -18.54 -25.54 26.73
N VAL A 104 -18.85 -24.26 27.02
CA VAL A 104 -18.75 -23.65 28.35
C VAL A 104 -20.10 -23.23 28.91
N GLY A 105 -21.17 -23.34 28.12
CA GLY A 105 -22.53 -23.01 28.50
C GLY A 105 -23.53 -23.25 27.38
N GLN A 106 -24.80 -22.93 27.63
CA GLN A 106 -25.90 -23.12 26.70
C GLN A 106 -26.95 -22.03 26.87
N VAL A 107 -27.56 -21.60 25.78
CA VAL A 107 -28.71 -20.67 25.79
C VAL A 107 -29.87 -21.31 26.47
N LYS A 108 -30.40 -20.66 27.50
CA LYS A 108 -31.55 -21.09 28.29
C LYS A 108 -32.86 -20.50 27.76
N SER A 109 -32.92 -19.19 27.58
CA SER A 109 -34.06 -18.45 27.09
C SER A 109 -33.63 -17.34 26.14
N ILE A 110 -34.55 -16.92 25.30
CA ILE A 110 -34.39 -15.79 24.37
C ILE A 110 -35.66 -14.96 24.48
N GLU A 111 -35.52 -13.73 24.90
CA GLU A 111 -36.65 -12.84 25.12
C GLU A 111 -36.42 -11.51 24.38
N LEU A 112 -37.48 -10.87 23.93
CA LEU A 112 -37.40 -9.54 23.37
C LEU A 112 -37.44 -8.53 24.51
N ALA A 113 -36.55 -7.56 24.53
CA ALA A 113 -36.58 -6.49 25.52
C ALA A 113 -37.92 -5.72 25.48
N ASP A 114 -38.35 -5.21 26.62
CA ASP A 114 -39.63 -4.50 26.74
C ASP A 114 -39.74 -3.31 25.78
N ASP A 115 -38.63 -2.62 25.51
CA ASP A 115 -38.53 -1.50 24.57
C ASP A 115 -38.44 -1.94 23.10
N ARG A 116 -38.37 -3.25 22.83
CA ARG A 116 -38.25 -3.87 21.51
C ARG A 116 -37.01 -3.43 20.72
N SER A 117 -35.99 -2.89 21.37
CA SER A 117 -34.77 -2.40 20.72
C SER A 117 -33.74 -3.50 20.52
N HIS A 118 -33.74 -4.55 21.36
CA HIS A 118 -32.76 -5.61 21.37
C HIS A 118 -33.35 -6.92 21.91
N VAL A 119 -32.60 -8.00 21.81
CA VAL A 119 -32.99 -9.31 22.33
C VAL A 119 -32.09 -9.67 23.49
N GLU A 120 -32.68 -10.09 24.58
CA GLU A 120 -31.99 -10.61 25.75
C GLU A 120 -31.87 -12.13 25.66
N VAL A 121 -30.66 -12.62 25.79
CA VAL A 121 -30.34 -14.03 25.72
C VAL A 121 -29.77 -14.50 27.05
N ASP A 122 -30.52 -15.30 27.76
CA ASP A 122 -30.05 -15.90 28.99
C ASP A 122 -29.21 -17.16 28.68
N ILE A 123 -28.01 -17.15 29.18
CA ILE A 123 -27.03 -18.22 28.97
C ILE A 123 -26.68 -18.84 30.32
N GLU A 124 -26.91 -20.12 30.43
CA GLU A 124 -26.48 -20.91 31.59
C GLU A 124 -25.05 -21.39 31.38
N LEU A 125 -24.15 -20.95 32.23
CA LEU A 125 -22.75 -21.34 32.21
C LEU A 125 -22.53 -22.70 32.88
N ASN A 126 -21.54 -23.44 32.42
CA ASN A 126 -21.06 -24.61 33.15
C ASN A 126 -20.45 -24.21 34.49
N ARG A 127 -20.50 -25.05 35.49
CA ARG A 127 -20.01 -24.77 36.86
C ARG A 127 -18.56 -24.24 36.91
N LYS A 128 -17.70 -24.71 36.00
CA LYS A 128 -16.30 -24.26 35.90
C LYS A 128 -16.10 -22.98 35.06
N ALA A 129 -17.15 -22.49 34.46
CA ALA A 129 -17.12 -21.35 33.53
C ALA A 129 -17.40 -20.00 34.20
N GLY A 130 -17.31 -19.93 35.56
CA GLY A 130 -17.56 -18.68 36.32
C GLY A 130 -16.63 -17.51 35.94
N SER A 131 -15.42 -17.80 35.46
CA SER A 131 -14.46 -16.77 35.00
C SER A 131 -14.92 -15.99 33.77
N PHE A 132 -15.84 -16.53 32.96
CA PHE A 132 -16.41 -15.82 31.82
C PHE A 132 -17.37 -14.69 32.21
N ARG A 133 -17.68 -14.51 33.50
CA ARG A 133 -18.45 -13.38 34.04
C ARG A 133 -17.62 -12.13 34.29
N ALA A 134 -16.34 -12.12 33.95
CA ALA A 134 -15.51 -10.93 34.08
C ALA A 134 -16.16 -9.78 33.26
N LYS A 135 -16.20 -8.57 33.83
CA LYS A 135 -16.88 -7.39 33.27
C LYS A 135 -16.45 -7.06 31.83
N ASP A 136 -15.21 -7.35 31.51
CA ASP A 136 -14.59 -7.13 30.21
C ASP A 136 -14.71 -8.35 29.27
N SER A 137 -15.41 -9.43 29.66
CA SER A 137 -15.69 -10.57 28.79
C SER A 137 -16.56 -10.14 27.60
N ARG A 138 -16.26 -10.67 26.41
CA ARG A 138 -16.95 -10.32 25.17
C ARG A 138 -17.64 -11.54 24.59
N TYR A 139 -18.89 -11.34 24.13
CA TYR A 139 -19.75 -12.37 23.57
C TYR A 139 -20.16 -11.98 22.16
N TRP A 140 -20.19 -12.91 21.22
CA TRP A 140 -20.63 -12.64 19.84
C TRP A 140 -21.29 -13.87 19.24
N VAL A 141 -22.18 -13.67 18.26
CA VAL A 141 -22.81 -14.75 17.53
C VAL A 141 -21.94 -15.16 16.35
N VAL A 142 -21.60 -16.46 16.28
CA VAL A 142 -20.87 -17.04 15.15
C VAL A 142 -21.87 -17.70 14.21
N ARG A 143 -21.96 -17.14 12.99
CA ARG A 143 -22.83 -17.59 11.90
C ARG A 143 -21.99 -17.87 10.67
N PRO A 144 -22.49 -18.65 9.70
CA PRO A 144 -21.84 -18.73 8.39
C PRO A 144 -21.86 -17.34 7.75
N ARG A 145 -20.70 -16.83 7.34
CA ARG A 145 -20.56 -15.57 6.59
C ARG A 145 -19.68 -15.81 5.38
N ALA A 146 -20.09 -15.26 4.25
CA ALA A 146 -19.27 -15.16 3.06
C ALA A 146 -18.96 -13.67 2.84
N ASP A 147 -17.68 -13.32 2.91
CA ASP A 147 -17.17 -11.99 2.60
C ASP A 147 -16.02 -12.05 1.59
N ILE A 148 -15.49 -10.91 1.19
CA ILE A 148 -14.41 -10.83 0.20
C ILE A 148 -13.13 -11.52 0.69
N SER A 149 -12.94 -11.64 2.01
CA SER A 149 -11.79 -12.31 2.62
C SER A 149 -11.94 -13.84 2.67
N GLY A 150 -13.11 -14.35 2.35
CA GLY A 150 -13.39 -15.78 2.33
C GLY A 150 -14.72 -16.16 3.00
N VAL A 151 -14.95 -17.47 3.17
CA VAL A 151 -16.10 -18.00 3.87
C VAL A 151 -15.69 -18.38 5.29
N SER A 152 -16.26 -17.71 6.28
CA SER A 152 -16.03 -18.00 7.70
C SER A 152 -17.23 -18.72 8.31
N GLY A 153 -17.02 -19.46 9.40
CA GLY A 153 -18.10 -20.15 10.09
C GLY A 153 -18.69 -21.37 9.34
N LEU A 154 -17.99 -21.95 8.36
CA LEU A 154 -18.47 -23.14 7.62
C LEU A 154 -18.89 -24.29 8.53
N GLY A 155 -18.23 -24.47 9.69
CA GLY A 155 -18.61 -25.46 10.70
C GLY A 155 -20.03 -25.27 11.23
N THR A 156 -20.57 -24.04 11.18
CA THR A 156 -21.92 -23.74 11.66
C THR A 156 -23.03 -24.16 10.69
N LEU A 157 -22.71 -24.50 9.45
CA LEU A 157 -23.68 -25.05 8.49
C LEU A 157 -24.25 -26.40 8.94
N LEU A 158 -23.42 -27.20 9.64
CA LEU A 158 -23.80 -28.50 10.16
C LEU A 158 -24.18 -28.46 11.64
N SER A 159 -23.52 -27.59 12.44
CA SER A 159 -23.71 -27.53 13.89
C SER A 159 -24.71 -26.47 14.36
N GLY A 160 -25.23 -25.64 13.46
CA GLY A 160 -25.99 -24.44 13.80
C GLY A 160 -25.11 -23.29 14.31
N ALA A 161 -25.69 -22.10 14.46
CA ALA A 161 -25.01 -20.95 15.05
C ALA A 161 -24.65 -21.24 16.52
N TYR A 162 -23.58 -20.66 17.00
CA TYR A 162 -23.20 -20.71 18.41
C TYR A 162 -22.73 -19.32 18.89
N ILE A 163 -22.73 -19.14 20.21
CA ILE A 163 -22.20 -17.91 20.81
C ILE A 163 -20.73 -18.17 21.15
N GLY A 164 -19.83 -17.35 20.60
CA GLY A 164 -18.43 -17.31 20.99
C GLY A 164 -18.24 -16.43 22.21
N VAL A 165 -17.29 -16.76 23.08
CA VAL A 165 -16.89 -15.94 24.21
C VAL A 165 -15.38 -15.75 24.23
N ASP A 166 -14.94 -14.54 24.62
CA ASP A 166 -13.56 -14.23 24.95
C ASP A 166 -13.51 -13.86 26.43
N ALA A 167 -12.70 -14.58 27.20
CA ALA A 167 -12.61 -14.40 28.63
C ALA A 167 -11.91 -13.10 29.00
N GLY A 168 -12.59 -12.22 29.72
CA GLY A 168 -12.00 -11.00 30.24
C GLY A 168 -10.96 -11.28 31.33
N LYS A 169 -10.21 -10.24 31.68
CA LYS A 169 -9.17 -10.26 32.73
C LYS A 169 -9.59 -9.48 33.98
N SER A 170 -10.76 -8.83 33.97
CA SER A 170 -11.28 -8.06 35.10
C SER A 170 -11.56 -8.95 36.30
N ALA A 171 -11.23 -8.46 37.50
CA ALA A 171 -11.63 -9.11 38.75
C ALA A 171 -13.12 -8.86 39.10
N GLU A 172 -13.75 -7.86 38.51
CA GLU A 172 -15.17 -7.55 38.69
C GLU A 172 -16.02 -8.52 37.89
N MET A 173 -16.95 -9.21 38.57
CA MET A 173 -17.87 -10.17 37.95
C MET A 173 -19.24 -9.56 37.79
N VAL A 174 -19.79 -9.63 36.60
CA VAL A 174 -21.14 -9.13 36.27
C VAL A 174 -22.00 -10.26 35.70
N SER A 175 -23.30 -10.01 35.56
CA SER A 175 -24.24 -10.96 34.97
C SER A 175 -24.92 -10.45 33.71
N ALA A 176 -24.76 -9.18 33.36
CA ALA A 176 -25.32 -8.59 32.16
C ALA A 176 -24.18 -8.09 31.25
N PHE A 177 -24.31 -8.41 29.97
CA PHE A 177 -23.33 -8.08 28.94
C PHE A 177 -23.99 -7.56 27.68
N GLU A 178 -23.26 -6.74 26.93
CA GLU A 178 -23.63 -6.37 25.57
C GLU A 178 -22.91 -7.29 24.58
N GLY A 179 -23.67 -7.96 23.74
CA GLY A 179 -23.16 -8.88 22.73
C GLY A 179 -22.70 -8.13 21.48
N LEU A 180 -21.61 -8.60 20.92
CA LEU A 180 -21.06 -8.08 19.68
C LEU A 180 -21.72 -8.76 18.46
N GLU A 181 -21.92 -8.03 17.37
CA GLU A 181 -22.48 -8.57 16.13
C GLU A 181 -21.48 -9.40 15.32
N SER A 182 -20.20 -9.24 15.59
CA SER A 182 -19.10 -9.96 14.95
C SER A 182 -18.01 -10.31 15.95
N PRO A 183 -17.20 -11.34 15.67
CA PRO A 183 -16.04 -11.65 16.48
C PRO A 183 -15.17 -10.42 16.69
N PRO A 184 -14.65 -10.18 17.91
CA PRO A 184 -13.73 -9.08 18.13
C PRO A 184 -12.49 -9.28 17.26
N PRO A 185 -11.96 -8.21 16.64
CA PRO A 185 -10.79 -8.31 15.75
C PRO A 185 -9.53 -8.74 16.49
N LEU A 186 -9.50 -8.58 17.81
CA LEU A 186 -8.42 -9.05 18.69
C LEU A 186 -9.01 -9.70 19.94
N LYS A 187 -8.53 -10.91 20.27
CA LYS A 187 -8.87 -11.64 21.49
C LYS A 187 -7.83 -11.38 22.58
N TYR A 188 -8.24 -11.49 23.85
CA TYR A 188 -7.36 -11.23 25.00
C TYR A 188 -6.20 -12.21 25.15
N ASP A 189 -6.29 -13.38 24.56
CA ASP A 189 -5.28 -14.45 24.64
C ASP A 189 -4.37 -14.55 23.41
N GLU A 190 -4.51 -13.66 22.43
CA GLU A 190 -3.61 -13.61 21.29
C GLU A 190 -2.26 -13.01 21.70
N ALA A 191 -1.18 -13.76 21.42
CA ALA A 191 0.17 -13.32 21.72
C ALA A 191 0.69 -12.40 20.60
N GLY A 192 1.16 -11.22 20.94
CA GLY A 192 1.67 -10.22 20.02
C GLY A 192 1.56 -8.81 20.61
N SER A 193 1.77 -7.81 19.79
CA SER A 193 1.76 -6.39 20.19
C SER A 193 0.89 -5.55 19.27
N GLN A 194 0.21 -4.57 19.87
CA GLN A 194 -0.58 -3.57 19.15
C GLN A 194 0.26 -2.34 18.84
N PHE A 195 0.09 -1.80 17.64
CA PHE A 195 0.71 -0.55 17.22
C PHE A 195 -0.34 0.34 16.56
N ARG A 196 -0.06 1.63 16.51
CA ARG A 196 -0.95 2.62 15.95
C ARG A 196 -0.32 3.28 14.73
N LEU A 197 -1.07 3.38 13.63
CA LEU A 197 -0.62 4.06 12.43
C LEU A 197 -1.47 5.31 12.22
N ARG A 198 -0.84 6.39 11.75
CA ARG A 198 -1.51 7.64 11.36
C ARG A 198 -1.41 7.79 9.86
N ALA A 199 -2.54 7.98 9.20
CA ALA A 199 -2.66 8.15 7.76
C ALA A 199 -3.45 9.43 7.42
N LYS A 200 -3.37 9.89 6.18
CA LYS A 200 -4.23 10.97 5.67
C LYS A 200 -5.64 10.47 5.41
N ASP A 201 -5.76 9.28 4.88
CA ASP A 201 -7.02 8.58 4.57
C ASP A 201 -6.86 7.08 4.86
N LEU A 202 -7.96 6.35 4.81
CA LEU A 202 -7.97 4.91 5.06
C LEU A 202 -7.53 4.09 3.84
N GLY A 203 -7.59 4.68 2.65
CA GLY A 203 -7.32 3.97 1.40
C GLY A 203 -8.23 2.76 1.20
N SER A 204 -7.64 1.64 0.83
CA SER A 204 -8.32 0.35 0.63
C SER A 204 -8.29 -0.55 1.88
N LEU A 205 -7.86 -0.03 3.02
CA LEU A 205 -7.72 -0.81 4.26
C LEU A 205 -9.05 -1.01 4.95
N ASP A 206 -9.23 -2.19 5.54
CA ASP A 206 -10.38 -2.52 6.39
C ASP A 206 -9.93 -3.38 7.57
N ILE A 207 -10.83 -3.60 8.53
CA ILE A 207 -10.58 -4.53 9.64
C ILE A 207 -10.29 -5.92 9.06
N GLY A 208 -9.17 -6.52 9.48
CA GLY A 208 -8.69 -7.80 8.93
C GLY A 208 -7.69 -7.66 7.79
N SER A 209 -7.49 -6.48 7.22
CA SER A 209 -6.43 -6.26 6.21
C SER A 209 -5.08 -6.74 6.74
N PRO A 210 -4.29 -7.51 5.94
CA PRO A 210 -3.05 -8.10 6.38
C PRO A 210 -1.95 -7.08 6.64
N VAL A 211 -1.18 -7.32 7.70
CA VAL A 211 0.10 -6.65 7.96
C VAL A 211 1.23 -7.58 7.53
N LEU A 212 2.10 -7.07 6.66
CA LEU A 212 3.15 -7.83 5.98
C LEU A 212 4.54 -7.41 6.45
N TYR A 213 5.39 -8.37 6.70
CA TYR A 213 6.83 -8.19 6.84
C TYR A 213 7.55 -9.07 5.84
N ARG A 214 8.33 -8.47 4.95
CA ARG A 214 9.00 -9.19 3.84
C ARG A 214 8.03 -10.08 3.04
N ARG A 215 6.82 -9.59 2.78
CA ARG A 215 5.73 -10.30 2.06
C ARG A 215 5.12 -11.49 2.80
N VAL A 216 5.47 -11.71 4.06
CA VAL A 216 4.84 -12.71 4.93
C VAL A 216 3.79 -12.00 5.78
N THR A 217 2.57 -12.54 5.86
CA THR A 217 1.52 -12.02 6.74
C THR A 217 1.92 -12.28 8.19
N VAL A 218 2.15 -11.21 8.94
CA VAL A 218 2.60 -11.27 10.33
C VAL A 218 1.59 -10.67 11.29
N GLY A 219 0.51 -10.07 10.80
CA GLY A 219 -0.50 -9.42 11.60
C GLY A 219 -1.69 -8.97 10.78
N ARG A 220 -2.55 -8.14 11.38
CA ARG A 220 -3.76 -7.61 10.75
C ARG A 220 -4.15 -6.25 11.31
N VAL A 221 -4.97 -5.52 10.57
CA VAL A 221 -5.69 -4.33 11.05
C VAL A 221 -6.77 -4.79 12.04
N THR A 222 -6.84 -4.15 13.20
CA THR A 222 -7.80 -4.47 14.26
C THR A 222 -8.87 -3.39 14.45
N GLY A 223 -8.63 -2.19 13.94
CA GLY A 223 -9.58 -1.10 14.02
C GLY A 223 -9.07 0.15 13.33
N TYR A 224 -9.97 1.10 13.14
CA TYR A 224 -9.61 2.43 12.68
C TYR A 224 -10.62 3.46 13.21
N SER A 225 -10.16 4.69 13.31
CA SER A 225 -10.98 5.82 13.74
C SER A 225 -10.54 7.09 13.02
N LEU A 226 -11.50 7.97 12.75
CA LEU A 226 -11.22 9.32 12.28
C LEU A 226 -10.87 10.19 13.50
N ASP A 227 -9.89 11.07 13.40
CA ASP A 227 -9.60 12.02 14.47
C ASP A 227 -10.73 13.08 14.60
N GLU A 228 -10.77 13.78 15.72
CA GLU A 228 -11.82 14.78 15.99
C GLU A 228 -11.83 15.93 14.97
N SER A 229 -10.70 16.21 14.34
CA SER A 229 -10.59 17.26 13.32
C SER A 229 -11.03 16.79 11.93
N GLY A 230 -11.21 15.49 11.73
CA GLY A 230 -11.46 14.88 10.43
C GLY A 230 -10.27 14.92 9.46
N ALA A 231 -9.09 15.38 9.91
CA ALA A 231 -7.94 15.58 9.04
C ALA A 231 -7.07 14.32 8.89
N ARG A 232 -7.22 13.32 9.76
CA ARG A 232 -6.38 12.13 9.80
C ARG A 232 -7.16 10.91 10.24
N VAL A 233 -6.72 9.76 9.76
CA VAL A 233 -7.21 8.45 10.20
C VAL A 233 -6.15 7.80 11.08
N THR A 234 -6.60 7.27 12.21
CA THR A 234 -5.81 6.43 13.10
C THR A 234 -6.20 4.98 12.83
N ILE A 235 -5.22 4.13 12.56
CA ILE A 235 -5.42 2.71 12.23
C ILE A 235 -4.68 1.91 13.31
N ASP A 236 -5.41 1.04 14.00
CA ASP A 236 -4.85 0.13 14.98
C ASP A 236 -4.50 -1.19 14.29
N ILE A 237 -3.28 -1.66 14.48
CA ILE A 237 -2.78 -2.92 13.93
C ILE A 237 -2.31 -3.84 15.05
N PHE A 238 -2.42 -5.13 14.81
CA PHE A 238 -1.86 -6.17 15.67
C PHE A 238 -0.83 -6.98 14.91
N VAL A 239 0.35 -7.15 15.49
CA VAL A 239 1.42 -7.98 14.95
C VAL A 239 1.61 -9.18 15.87
N ASN A 240 1.44 -10.38 15.30
CA ASN A 240 1.51 -11.64 16.03
C ASN A 240 2.92 -11.90 16.57
N SER A 241 3.02 -12.47 17.75
CA SER A 241 4.28 -13.05 18.23
C SER A 241 4.64 -14.30 17.39
N PRO A 242 5.92 -14.53 17.05
CA PRO A 242 7.12 -13.80 17.48
C PRO A 242 7.55 -12.66 16.54
N TYR A 243 6.68 -12.23 15.62
CA TYR A 243 7.03 -11.24 14.59
C TYR A 243 7.00 -9.80 15.09
N ASP A 244 6.27 -9.53 16.19
CA ASP A 244 6.21 -8.23 16.87
C ASP A 244 7.59 -7.67 17.23
N ARG A 245 8.54 -8.54 17.54
CA ARG A 245 9.95 -8.17 17.78
C ARG A 245 10.65 -7.51 16.59
N PHE A 246 10.09 -7.60 15.38
CA PHE A 246 10.65 -6.95 14.19
C PHE A 246 10.18 -5.50 14.03
N VAL A 247 9.19 -5.08 14.82
CA VAL A 247 8.76 -3.68 14.85
C VAL A 247 9.70 -2.91 15.78
N GLY A 248 10.56 -2.10 15.20
CA GLY A 248 11.47 -1.22 15.94
C GLY A 248 10.97 0.22 15.94
N THR A 249 11.55 1.07 16.78
CA THR A 249 11.23 2.51 16.86
C THR A 249 11.46 3.25 15.55
N ASN A 250 12.32 2.71 14.67
CA ASN A 250 12.62 3.24 13.35
C ASN A 250 11.88 2.52 12.21
N SER A 251 10.95 1.61 12.52
CA SER A 251 10.16 0.92 11.50
C SER A 251 9.36 1.90 10.66
N ARG A 252 9.27 1.62 9.37
CA ARG A 252 8.54 2.39 8.38
C ARG A 252 7.39 1.55 7.86
N PHE A 253 6.20 2.13 7.84
CA PHE A 253 4.98 1.49 7.39
C PHE A 253 4.47 2.14 6.12
N TRP A 254 3.96 1.35 5.19
CA TRP A 254 3.36 1.84 3.95
C TRP A 254 2.17 0.99 3.52
N GLU A 255 1.31 1.58 2.72
CA GLU A 255 0.20 0.89 2.10
C GLU A 255 0.71 -0.08 1.02
N ALA A 256 0.34 -1.35 1.12
CA ALA A 256 0.78 -2.42 0.24
C ALA A 256 -0.33 -2.91 -0.70
N SER A 257 -1.41 -2.13 -0.85
CA SER A 257 -2.62 -2.50 -1.58
C SER A 257 -2.57 -2.15 -3.07
N GLY A 258 -1.58 -1.35 -3.50
CA GLY A 258 -1.53 -0.83 -4.86
C GLY A 258 -0.80 -1.71 -5.87
N VAL A 259 -1.19 -1.56 -7.13
CA VAL A 259 -0.34 -1.85 -8.29
C VAL A 259 0.49 -0.60 -8.54
N GLU A 260 1.76 -0.63 -8.21
CA GLU A 260 2.65 0.50 -8.45
C GLU A 260 3.15 0.43 -9.91
N ALA A 261 2.60 1.30 -10.75
CA ALA A 261 3.09 1.51 -12.10
C ALA A 261 3.99 2.76 -12.11
N LYS A 262 5.27 2.58 -12.36
CA LYS A 262 6.23 3.69 -12.55
C LYS A 262 6.65 3.74 -14.01
N LEU A 263 6.57 4.94 -14.57
CA LEU A 263 7.13 5.27 -15.87
C LEU A 263 8.35 6.17 -15.60
N ASP A 264 9.53 5.62 -15.75
CA ASP A 264 10.79 6.34 -15.60
C ASP A 264 11.67 6.19 -16.84
N SER A 265 12.87 6.75 -16.81
CA SER A 265 13.83 6.69 -17.91
C SER A 265 14.28 5.25 -18.27
N SER A 266 14.05 4.28 -17.40
CA SER A 266 14.35 2.85 -17.64
C SER A 266 13.17 2.09 -18.25
N GLY A 267 11.99 2.72 -18.39
CA GLY A 267 10.79 2.15 -18.97
C GLY A 267 9.60 2.08 -18.01
N VAL A 268 8.61 1.25 -18.35
CA VAL A 268 7.44 0.99 -17.51
C VAL A 268 7.76 -0.15 -16.57
N SER A 269 7.76 0.11 -15.28
CA SER A 269 7.84 -0.93 -14.26
C SER A 269 6.49 -1.04 -13.53
N VAL A 270 5.93 -2.26 -13.53
CA VAL A 270 4.71 -2.57 -12.78
C VAL A 270 5.11 -3.50 -11.64
N ARG A 271 4.88 -3.06 -10.40
CA ARG A 271 5.11 -3.88 -9.21
C ARG A 271 3.80 -4.10 -8.49
N THR A 272 3.52 -5.36 -8.16
CA THR A 272 2.43 -5.73 -7.25
C THR A 272 3.01 -6.57 -6.12
N GLN A 273 2.56 -6.32 -4.91
CA GLN A 273 3.05 -7.04 -3.73
C GLN A 273 2.40 -8.42 -3.61
N SER A 274 1.09 -8.49 -3.78
CA SER A 274 0.30 -9.74 -3.73
C SER A 274 -1.08 -9.48 -4.35
N LEU A 275 -1.64 -10.47 -5.05
CA LEU A 275 -3.03 -10.38 -5.54
C LEU A 275 -4.04 -10.23 -4.40
N LEU A 276 -3.76 -10.84 -3.26
CA LEU A 276 -4.61 -10.73 -2.07
C LEU A 276 -4.62 -9.29 -1.52
N THR A 277 -3.47 -8.63 -1.46
CA THR A 277 -3.37 -7.25 -0.98
C THR A 277 -3.96 -6.23 -1.97
N VAL A 278 -4.01 -6.55 -3.25
CA VAL A 278 -4.72 -5.72 -4.25
C VAL A 278 -6.22 -5.74 -4.00
N ALA A 279 -6.78 -6.89 -3.58
CA ALA A 279 -8.21 -7.04 -3.35
C ALA A 279 -8.66 -6.59 -1.95
N LEU A 280 -7.88 -6.84 -0.91
CA LEU A 280 -8.24 -6.63 0.50
C LEU A 280 -7.57 -5.40 1.14
N GLY A 281 -6.73 -4.71 0.40
CA GLY A 281 -5.80 -3.78 1.00
C GLY A 281 -4.70 -4.50 1.80
N GLY A 282 -3.71 -3.77 2.28
CA GLY A 282 -2.67 -4.33 3.12
C GLY A 282 -1.69 -3.27 3.58
N ILE A 283 -1.01 -3.56 4.67
CA ILE A 283 0.04 -2.72 5.23
C ILE A 283 1.33 -3.54 5.20
N ALA A 284 2.41 -2.94 4.76
CA ALA A 284 3.72 -3.55 4.89
C ALA A 284 4.64 -2.68 5.74
N PHE A 285 5.63 -3.31 6.36
CA PHE A 285 6.65 -2.57 7.10
C PHE A 285 8.03 -3.18 6.93
N ALA A 286 9.04 -2.34 7.11
CA ALA A 286 10.43 -2.75 7.24
C ALA A 286 11.19 -1.74 8.11
N SER A 287 12.34 -2.16 8.59
CA SER A 287 13.28 -1.27 9.26
C SER A 287 14.38 -0.85 8.28
N PRO A 288 14.77 0.43 8.26
CA PRO A 288 15.89 0.90 7.43
C PRO A 288 17.18 0.13 7.74
N ILE A 289 18.04 0.02 6.73
CA ILE A 289 19.32 -0.74 6.81
C ILE A 289 20.28 -0.16 7.87
N GLU A 290 20.13 1.10 8.24
CA GLU A 290 21.05 1.86 9.12
C GLU A 290 20.98 1.51 10.61
N GLY A 291 20.37 0.42 10.97
CA GLY A 291 20.33 -0.12 12.33
C GLY A 291 18.94 -0.60 12.73
N LYS A 292 18.88 -1.71 13.43
CA LYS A 292 17.68 -2.08 14.16
C LYS A 292 17.51 -1.04 15.26
N GLY A 293 16.49 -0.21 15.17
CA GLY A 293 16.03 0.56 16.32
C GLY A 293 15.71 -0.38 17.49
N GLU A 294 15.66 0.14 18.69
CA GLU A 294 15.12 -0.60 19.83
C GLU A 294 13.72 -1.13 19.48
N ALA A 295 13.32 -2.25 20.09
CA ALA A 295 11.97 -2.78 19.92
C ALA A 295 10.96 -1.70 20.29
N ALA A 296 9.96 -1.50 19.44
CA ALA A 296 8.92 -0.52 19.72
C ALA A 296 8.03 -1.00 20.86
N ASN A 297 7.69 -0.09 21.76
CA ASN A 297 6.73 -0.37 22.82
C ASN A 297 5.32 -0.56 22.23
N GLU A 298 4.49 -1.27 22.98
CA GLU A 298 3.06 -1.40 22.66
C GLU A 298 2.41 -0.02 22.49
N HIS A 299 1.49 0.11 21.55
CA HIS A 299 0.79 1.35 21.18
C HIS A 299 1.69 2.48 20.64
N THR A 300 2.95 2.21 20.30
CA THR A 300 3.78 3.19 19.58
C THR A 300 3.09 3.60 18.30
N ALA A 301 3.07 4.92 18.05
CA ALA A 301 2.45 5.49 16.85
C ALA A 301 3.49 5.68 15.73
N PHE A 302 3.15 5.23 14.53
CA PHE A 302 3.95 5.38 13.31
C PHE A 302 3.14 6.12 12.25
N MET A 303 3.83 6.67 11.25
CA MET A 303 3.18 7.20 10.06
C MET A 303 3.01 6.10 9.02
N LEU A 304 1.83 6.05 8.38
CA LEU A 304 1.58 5.21 7.21
C LEU A 304 1.85 6.04 5.96
N ALA A 305 2.81 5.62 5.16
CA ALA A 305 3.11 6.23 3.88
C ALA A 305 2.28 5.59 2.76
N ALA A 306 2.07 6.31 1.66
CA ALA A 306 1.31 5.80 0.52
C ALA A 306 2.06 4.72 -0.27
N SER A 307 3.41 4.69 -0.20
CA SER A 307 4.23 3.71 -0.91
C SER A 307 5.49 3.33 -0.13
N GLU A 308 6.09 2.20 -0.49
CA GLU A 308 7.40 1.78 0.04
C GLU A 308 8.48 2.83 -0.21
N ALA A 309 8.49 3.42 -1.42
CA ALA A 309 9.44 4.45 -1.79
C ALA A 309 9.33 5.69 -0.89
N ASP A 310 8.10 6.11 -0.58
CA ASP A 310 7.85 7.25 0.32
C ASP A 310 8.19 6.91 1.77
N ALA A 311 7.87 5.71 2.23
CA ALA A 311 8.20 5.25 3.58
C ALA A 311 9.71 5.21 3.80
N MET A 312 10.49 4.78 2.79
CA MET A 312 11.94 4.63 2.88
C MET A 312 12.72 5.90 2.59
N LYS A 313 12.07 6.96 2.11
CA LYS A 313 12.70 8.27 2.04
C LYS A 313 13.19 8.65 3.44
N LYS A 314 14.44 9.08 3.54
CA LYS A 314 14.92 9.68 4.79
C LYS A 314 14.05 10.90 5.09
N PRO A 315 13.68 11.13 6.35
CA PRO A 315 13.04 12.40 6.72
C PRO A 315 13.89 13.54 6.17
N ASP A 316 13.27 14.37 5.37
CA ASP A 316 13.93 15.55 4.89
C ASP A 316 14.25 16.44 6.10
N GLY A 317 15.48 16.91 6.17
CA GLY A 317 15.89 17.90 7.16
C GLY A 317 15.21 19.25 6.94
N PRO A 318 15.71 20.32 7.57
CA PRO A 318 15.16 21.66 7.42
C PRO A 318 15.06 22.02 5.95
N SER A 319 13.87 22.39 5.50
CA SER A 319 13.61 22.84 4.14
C SER A 319 13.75 24.34 4.03
N ARG A 320 14.03 24.79 2.82
CA ARG A 320 14.09 26.21 2.46
C ARG A 320 13.21 26.48 1.26
N PHE A 321 12.46 27.56 1.31
CA PHE A 321 11.65 28.02 0.20
C PHE A 321 12.42 29.07 -0.60
N LEU A 322 12.38 28.92 -1.93
CA LEU A 322 12.96 29.85 -2.88
C LEU A 322 11.94 30.15 -3.97
N VAL A 323 11.98 31.36 -4.51
CA VAL A 323 11.15 31.79 -5.63
C VAL A 323 11.98 31.78 -6.90
N LEU A 324 11.41 31.28 -7.98
CA LEU A 324 12.00 31.29 -9.33
C LEU A 324 11.04 32.03 -10.25
N ASN A 325 11.58 32.97 -11.03
CA ASN A 325 10.85 33.64 -12.08
C ASN A 325 11.42 33.21 -13.44
N PHE A 326 10.58 32.60 -14.28
CA PHE A 326 10.96 32.17 -15.61
C PHE A 326 10.29 33.05 -16.67
N ASP A 327 11.06 33.47 -17.67
CA ASP A 327 10.56 34.23 -18.80
C ASP A 327 9.90 33.37 -19.87
N GLN A 328 10.01 32.05 -19.74
CA GLN A 328 9.48 31.07 -20.69
C GLN A 328 8.21 30.42 -20.17
N SER A 329 7.48 29.70 -21.05
CA SER A 329 6.27 28.99 -20.71
C SER A 329 6.50 27.92 -19.64
N LEU A 330 5.66 27.91 -18.61
CA LEU A 330 5.64 26.88 -17.56
C LEU A 330 4.78 25.65 -17.94
N ARG A 331 4.32 25.56 -19.19
CA ARG A 331 3.46 24.45 -19.62
C ARG A 331 4.19 23.11 -19.49
N GLY A 332 3.65 22.20 -18.69
CA GLY A 332 4.28 20.91 -18.36
C GLY A 332 4.97 20.89 -17.00
N LEU A 333 5.18 22.05 -16.34
CA LEU A 333 5.61 22.10 -14.96
C LEU A 333 4.39 21.91 -14.03
N GLN A 334 4.51 21.06 -13.02
CA GLN A 334 3.43 20.77 -12.07
C GLN A 334 3.93 20.93 -10.63
N VAL A 335 2.99 21.17 -9.71
CA VAL A 335 3.27 21.07 -8.27
C VAL A 335 3.71 19.62 -7.96
N GLY A 336 4.79 19.48 -7.20
CA GLY A 336 5.46 18.19 -6.95
C GLY A 336 6.54 17.83 -7.98
N ALA A 337 6.73 18.63 -9.04
CA ALA A 337 7.85 18.44 -9.97
C ALA A 337 9.19 18.53 -9.21
N ILE A 338 10.13 17.69 -9.61
CA ILE A 338 11.43 17.54 -8.97
C ILE A 338 12.26 18.83 -9.17
N VAL A 339 12.98 19.23 -8.12
CA VAL A 339 14.07 20.20 -8.19
C VAL A 339 15.37 19.42 -8.04
N ASP A 340 16.18 19.36 -9.08
CA ASP A 340 17.42 18.59 -9.09
C ASP A 340 18.68 19.48 -9.20
N PHE A 341 19.81 18.92 -8.79
CA PHE A 341 21.13 19.46 -9.08
C PHE A 341 21.97 18.35 -9.72
N ARG A 342 22.17 18.43 -11.02
CA ARG A 342 22.96 17.46 -11.80
C ARG A 342 22.51 16.01 -11.60
N GLY A 343 21.21 15.76 -11.56
CA GLY A 343 20.63 14.43 -11.38
C GLY A 343 20.40 14.00 -9.92
N VAL A 344 20.78 14.85 -8.95
CA VAL A 344 20.48 14.63 -7.52
C VAL A 344 19.25 15.44 -7.14
N GLU A 345 18.18 14.77 -6.74
CA GLU A 345 16.95 15.42 -6.26
C GLU A 345 17.23 16.20 -4.96
N LEU A 346 17.07 17.51 -4.99
CA LEU A 346 17.25 18.38 -3.86
C LEU A 346 15.95 18.86 -3.24
N GLY A 347 14.86 18.82 -3.99
CA GLY A 347 13.60 19.39 -3.56
C GLY A 347 12.47 19.19 -4.55
N GLN A 348 11.42 20.00 -4.41
CA GLN A 348 10.22 19.92 -5.25
C GLN A 348 9.56 21.27 -5.43
N VAL A 349 8.79 21.42 -6.49
CA VAL A 349 7.91 22.58 -6.72
C VAL A 349 6.72 22.51 -5.76
N ARG A 350 6.45 23.60 -5.05
CA ARG A 350 5.35 23.70 -4.06
C ARG A 350 4.14 24.48 -4.55
N ALA A 351 4.38 25.55 -5.29
CA ALA A 351 3.32 26.35 -5.87
C ALA A 351 3.78 26.97 -7.22
N ILE A 352 2.83 27.24 -8.07
CA ILE A 352 2.99 27.94 -9.33
C ILE A 352 1.86 28.95 -9.38
N ASP A 353 2.20 30.24 -9.33
CA ASP A 353 1.24 31.32 -9.28
C ASP A 353 1.38 32.22 -10.51
N ALA A 354 0.36 33.02 -10.80
CA ALA A 354 0.41 34.09 -11.76
C ALA A 354 0.15 35.42 -11.03
N VAL A 355 1.11 36.30 -11.03
CA VAL A 355 1.07 37.59 -10.32
C VAL A 355 1.20 38.71 -11.33
N VAL A 356 0.33 39.68 -11.27
CA VAL A 356 0.42 40.91 -12.05
C VAL A 356 1.20 41.95 -11.22
N ASP A 357 2.28 42.47 -11.74
CA ASP A 357 2.99 43.61 -11.14
C ASP A 357 2.16 44.87 -11.39
N GLU A 358 1.62 45.46 -10.33
CA GLU A 358 0.77 46.66 -10.39
C GLU A 358 1.50 47.88 -10.96
N ASN A 359 2.84 47.95 -10.92
CA ASN A 359 3.64 49.08 -11.38
C ASN A 359 3.99 48.97 -12.87
N THR A 360 4.29 47.76 -13.33
CA THR A 360 4.73 47.53 -14.73
C THR A 360 3.60 46.98 -15.60
N ASN A 361 2.52 46.50 -14.99
CA ASN A 361 1.39 45.77 -15.63
C ASN A 361 1.86 44.48 -16.37
N GLU A 362 3.00 43.95 -15.94
CA GLU A 362 3.55 42.71 -16.48
C GLU A 362 3.05 41.50 -15.65
N ILE A 363 2.82 40.40 -16.33
CA ILE A 363 2.42 39.15 -15.67
C ILE A 363 3.69 38.34 -15.43
N HIS A 364 3.96 38.06 -14.16
CA HIS A 364 5.02 37.15 -13.74
C HIS A 364 4.44 35.83 -13.25
N MET A 365 5.14 34.75 -13.45
CA MET A 365 4.75 33.42 -13.00
C MET A 365 5.78 32.90 -11.99
N PRO A 366 5.69 33.35 -10.72
CA PRO A 366 6.61 32.89 -9.69
C PRO A 366 6.35 31.40 -9.40
N VAL A 367 7.42 30.63 -9.38
CA VAL A 367 7.44 29.23 -9.00
C VAL A 367 8.07 29.11 -7.62
N LEU A 368 7.31 28.68 -6.63
CA LEU A 368 7.81 28.42 -5.28
C LEU A 368 8.38 27.00 -5.23
N ILE A 369 9.65 26.89 -4.91
CA ILE A 369 10.33 25.61 -4.71
C ILE A 369 10.70 25.42 -3.24
N GLU A 370 10.67 24.17 -2.80
CA GLU A 370 11.19 23.74 -1.51
C GLU A 370 12.44 22.90 -1.73
N VAL A 371 13.54 23.28 -1.10
CA VAL A 371 14.84 22.61 -1.21
C VAL A 371 15.28 22.13 0.16
N PHE A 372 15.73 20.88 0.26
CA PHE A 372 16.16 20.25 1.50
C PHE A 372 17.68 20.36 1.65
N SER A 373 18.11 21.11 2.66
CA SER A 373 19.53 21.39 2.91
C SER A 373 20.37 20.14 3.16
N ASP A 374 19.79 19.11 3.77
CA ASP A 374 20.49 17.86 4.13
C ASP A 374 20.78 16.95 2.93
N ARG A 375 20.07 17.14 1.81
CA ARG A 375 20.35 16.43 0.56
C ARG A 375 21.64 16.92 -0.10
N MET A 376 22.08 18.14 0.23
CA MET A 376 23.37 18.72 -0.17
C MET A 376 24.38 18.63 0.97
N LYS A 377 25.13 17.54 1.05
CA LYS A 377 26.17 17.37 2.08
C LYS A 377 27.37 18.23 1.76
N ARG A 378 27.77 19.11 2.68
CA ARG A 378 29.04 19.84 2.60
C ARG A 378 30.22 18.87 2.77
N GLY A 379 31.11 18.88 1.82
CA GLY A 379 32.24 17.97 1.62
C GLY A 379 33.23 17.82 2.76
N ARG A 380 32.87 17.07 3.77
CA ARG A 380 33.81 16.30 4.59
C ARG A 380 33.41 14.83 4.52
N GLY A 381 33.62 14.20 3.36
CA GLY A 381 33.43 12.76 3.17
C GLY A 381 32.01 12.23 3.48
N LEU A 382 31.67 11.08 2.91
CA LEU A 382 30.40 10.37 3.14
C LEU A 382 30.17 9.95 4.61
N GLN A 383 31.08 10.26 5.53
CA GLN A 383 31.07 9.87 6.93
C GLN A 383 30.78 10.99 7.93
N ALA A 384 30.48 12.23 7.47
CA ALA A 384 30.06 13.30 8.39
C ALA A 384 28.64 13.01 8.91
N GLN A 385 28.57 12.21 9.94
CA GLN A 385 27.37 11.94 10.73
C GLN A 385 27.16 13.09 11.72
N GLY A 386 26.29 14.02 11.39
CA GLY A 386 25.81 15.05 12.29
C GLY A 386 24.90 16.00 11.55
N PRO A 387 23.79 16.46 12.13
CA PRO A 387 22.97 17.49 11.53
C PRO A 387 23.80 18.75 11.31
N LEU A 388 23.74 19.34 10.10
CA LEU A 388 24.25 20.67 9.82
C LEU A 388 23.63 21.63 10.84
N GLY A 389 24.47 22.31 11.64
CA GLY A 389 24.01 23.30 12.62
C GLY A 389 23.80 22.80 14.04
N ALA A 390 24.39 21.68 14.44
CA ALA A 390 24.39 21.30 15.86
C ALA A 390 24.96 22.43 16.73
N GLY A 391 24.07 23.12 17.46
CA GLY A 391 24.43 24.27 18.31
C GLY A 391 24.10 25.65 17.74
N MET A 392 23.60 25.75 16.51
CA MET A 392 23.13 27.00 15.90
C MET A 392 21.63 27.21 16.11
N THR A 393 21.23 28.45 16.28
CA THR A 393 19.81 28.83 16.25
C THR A 393 19.26 28.73 14.82
N GLN A 394 17.94 28.60 14.67
CA GLN A 394 17.27 28.54 13.36
C GLN A 394 17.64 29.73 12.47
N LYS A 395 17.72 30.92 13.05
CA LYS A 395 18.06 32.16 12.36
C LYS A 395 19.51 32.17 11.84
N GLU A 396 20.47 31.71 12.64
CA GLU A 396 21.87 31.59 12.23
C GLU A 396 22.03 30.57 11.08
N LEU A 397 21.26 29.49 11.11
CA LEU A 397 21.24 28.47 10.06
C LEU A 397 20.69 29.05 8.73
N GLU A 398 19.65 29.86 8.82
CA GLU A 398 19.05 30.56 7.67
C GLU A 398 20.02 31.59 7.08
N GLU A 399 20.66 32.40 7.91
CA GLU A 399 21.65 33.42 7.47
C GLU A 399 22.89 32.78 6.82
N GLU A 400 23.41 31.72 7.39
CA GLU A 400 24.55 30.99 6.83
C GLU A 400 24.17 30.33 5.48
N GLY A 401 22.98 29.77 5.40
CA GLY A 401 22.46 29.20 4.17
C GLY A 401 22.24 30.26 3.08
N ASN A 402 21.76 31.45 3.43
CA ASN A 402 21.62 32.56 2.48
C ASN A 402 22.98 33.02 1.93
N ARG A 403 23.97 33.20 2.82
CA ARG A 403 25.35 33.55 2.40
C ARG A 403 25.94 32.47 1.49
N TRP A 404 25.72 31.21 1.77
CA TRP A 404 26.20 30.11 0.94
C TRP A 404 25.53 30.10 -0.45
N LEU A 405 24.21 30.24 -0.51
CA LEU A 405 23.48 30.33 -1.78
C LEU A 405 23.91 31.54 -2.61
N GLN A 406 24.10 32.71 -2.00
CA GLN A 406 24.56 33.91 -2.67
C GLN A 406 25.95 33.70 -3.29
N ASN A 407 26.87 33.05 -2.58
CA ASN A 407 28.17 32.68 -3.14
C ASN A 407 28.04 31.71 -4.33
N MET A 408 27.08 30.76 -4.29
CA MET A 408 26.84 29.88 -5.44
C MET A 408 26.28 30.62 -6.64
N VAL A 409 25.35 31.56 -6.41
CA VAL A 409 24.79 32.43 -7.46
C VAL A 409 25.85 33.28 -8.11
N GLN A 410 26.78 33.86 -7.34
CA GLN A 410 27.93 34.60 -7.86
C GLN A 410 28.86 33.72 -8.72
N ARG A 411 28.95 32.43 -8.41
CA ARG A 411 29.68 31.44 -9.22
C ARG A 411 28.90 30.94 -10.44
N GLY A 412 27.70 31.45 -10.66
CA GLY A 412 26.87 31.12 -11.81
C GLY A 412 25.78 30.10 -11.55
N LEU A 413 25.43 29.75 -10.28
CA LEU A 413 24.28 28.92 -9.99
C LEU A 413 23.00 29.57 -10.51
N ARG A 414 22.25 28.85 -11.33
CA ARG A 414 20.97 29.30 -11.91
C ARG A 414 19.98 28.13 -11.89
N ALA A 415 18.70 28.47 -11.86
CA ALA A 415 17.64 27.53 -12.12
C ALA A 415 17.23 27.54 -13.58
N GLN A 416 17.01 26.40 -14.15
CA GLN A 416 16.57 26.20 -15.53
C GLN A 416 15.43 25.19 -15.58
N LEU A 417 14.42 25.43 -16.43
CA LEU A 417 13.44 24.44 -16.76
C LEU A 417 14.01 23.45 -17.77
N ARG A 418 13.89 22.16 -17.47
CA ARG A 418 14.31 21.08 -18.38
C ARG A 418 13.18 20.09 -18.60
N THR A 419 13.15 19.51 -19.79
CA THR A 419 12.20 18.45 -20.12
C THR A 419 12.66 17.15 -19.51
N GLY A 420 11.85 16.60 -18.58
CA GLY A 420 12.10 15.31 -17.92
C GLY A 420 11.63 14.14 -18.79
N ASN A 421 10.57 14.36 -19.56
CA ASN A 421 10.03 13.36 -20.47
C ASN A 421 9.58 14.03 -21.77
N LEU A 422 10.25 13.70 -22.85
CA LEU A 422 9.97 14.25 -24.18
C LEU A 422 8.59 13.85 -24.74
N LEU A 423 8.10 12.67 -24.34
CA LEU A 423 6.81 12.16 -24.84
C LEU A 423 5.62 12.88 -24.18
N THR A 424 5.71 13.17 -22.89
CA THR A 424 4.64 13.80 -22.12
C THR A 424 4.80 15.32 -22.02
N GLY A 425 5.96 15.86 -22.40
CA GLY A 425 6.29 17.28 -22.24
C GLY A 425 6.46 17.73 -20.78
N GLN A 426 6.62 16.77 -19.84
CA GLN A 426 6.77 17.07 -18.42
C GLN A 426 8.07 17.81 -18.15
N LEU A 427 7.96 18.97 -17.47
CA LEU A 427 9.08 19.79 -17.07
C LEU A 427 9.46 19.54 -15.60
N TYR A 428 10.71 19.78 -15.28
CA TYR A 428 11.25 19.82 -13.94
C TYR A 428 12.23 21.00 -13.79
N VAL A 429 12.57 21.36 -12.57
CA VAL A 429 13.52 22.44 -12.28
C VAL A 429 14.91 21.84 -12.09
N SER A 430 15.88 22.25 -12.89
CA SER A 430 17.27 21.87 -12.76
C SER A 430 18.11 23.03 -12.27
N LEU A 431 18.86 22.83 -11.21
CA LEU A 431 19.87 23.74 -10.72
C LEU A 431 21.23 23.34 -11.31
N ASP A 432 21.92 24.27 -11.94
CA ASP A 432 23.26 24.03 -12.49
C ASP A 432 24.09 25.31 -12.49
N PHE A 433 25.40 25.17 -12.74
CA PHE A 433 26.30 26.33 -12.89
C PHE A 433 26.40 26.76 -14.35
N PHE A 434 26.10 28.02 -14.60
CA PHE A 434 26.20 28.69 -15.89
C PHE A 434 27.24 29.83 -15.82
N PRO A 435 28.55 29.55 -16.03
CA PRO A 435 29.61 30.53 -15.86
C PRO A 435 29.50 31.72 -16.82
N GLN A 436 28.81 31.53 -17.95
CA GLN A 436 28.61 32.59 -18.98
C GLN A 436 27.28 33.35 -18.79
N ALA A 437 26.46 32.98 -17.80
CA ALA A 437 25.24 33.72 -17.51
C ALA A 437 25.56 35.15 -17.01
N LYS A 438 24.68 36.06 -17.30
CA LYS A 438 24.80 37.43 -16.80
C LYS A 438 24.94 37.43 -15.27
N PRO A 439 25.82 38.29 -14.70
CA PRO A 439 25.88 38.43 -13.25
C PRO A 439 24.49 38.71 -12.67
N ALA A 440 24.13 37.99 -11.64
CA ALA A 440 22.88 38.17 -10.95
C ALA A 440 23.09 37.96 -9.45
N GLU A 441 22.25 38.60 -8.66
CA GLU A 441 22.25 38.53 -7.21
C GLU A 441 20.89 37.96 -6.76
N MET A 442 20.87 37.30 -5.61
CA MET A 442 19.62 36.91 -4.97
C MET A 442 18.90 38.16 -4.45
N ARG A 443 17.61 38.24 -4.72
CA ARG A 443 16.75 39.34 -4.26
C ARG A 443 15.80 38.81 -3.21
N SER A 444 15.49 39.61 -2.19
CA SER A 444 14.37 39.35 -1.30
C SER A 444 13.08 39.74 -2.01
N VAL A 445 12.16 38.80 -2.10
CA VAL A 445 10.78 38.99 -2.60
C VAL A 445 9.88 38.93 -1.38
N GLN A 446 8.66 39.32 -1.43
CA GLN A 446 7.69 39.37 -0.32
C GLN A 446 8.02 38.55 0.94
N GLY A 447 8.35 39.21 2.05
CA GLY A 447 8.76 38.61 3.32
C GLY A 447 10.21 38.08 3.30
N ASP A 448 10.45 36.92 3.90
CA ASP A 448 11.79 36.30 4.00
C ASP A 448 12.14 35.39 2.80
N LEU A 449 11.32 35.41 1.73
CA LEU A 449 11.56 34.59 0.55
C LEU A 449 12.66 35.20 -0.32
N MET A 450 13.59 34.36 -0.74
CA MET A 450 14.69 34.73 -1.63
C MET A 450 14.42 34.22 -3.04
N GLU A 451 14.63 35.11 -4.01
CA GLU A 451 14.58 34.78 -5.43
C GLU A 451 15.93 34.24 -5.90
N LEU A 452 15.91 33.04 -6.47
CA LEU A 452 17.07 32.45 -7.14
C LEU A 452 16.99 32.76 -8.63
N PRO A 453 18.04 33.35 -9.23
CA PRO A 453 18.02 33.74 -10.64
C PRO A 453 17.91 32.52 -11.57
N THR A 454 17.17 32.69 -12.66
CA THR A 454 16.88 31.67 -13.67
C THR A 454 17.65 31.94 -14.97
N VAL A 455 17.72 30.93 -15.83
CA VAL A 455 18.18 31.02 -17.22
C VAL A 455 17.16 30.33 -18.13
N GLY A 456 17.07 30.82 -19.37
CA GLY A 456 16.22 30.22 -20.40
C GLY A 456 16.61 28.76 -20.73
N ASN A 457 15.71 28.07 -21.39
CA ASN A 457 15.98 26.72 -21.89
C ASN A 457 16.85 26.82 -23.14
N SER A 458 17.98 26.11 -23.14
CA SER A 458 18.88 26.08 -24.29
C SER A 458 18.24 25.58 -25.59
N LEU A 459 17.18 24.77 -25.48
CA LEU A 459 16.46 24.25 -26.63
C LEU A 459 15.61 25.32 -27.31
N ASP A 460 14.93 26.17 -26.54
CA ASP A 460 14.14 27.27 -27.06
C ASP A 460 15.06 28.34 -27.71
N GLU A 461 16.20 28.65 -27.08
CA GLU A 461 17.21 29.51 -27.65
C GLU A 461 17.78 28.96 -28.97
N PHE A 462 18.02 27.65 -29.02
CA PHE A 462 18.50 26.96 -30.22
C PHE A 462 17.46 27.00 -31.36
N GLN A 463 16.18 26.76 -31.04
CA GLN A 463 15.10 26.91 -32.02
C GLN A 463 14.98 28.34 -32.55
N GLN A 464 15.10 29.35 -31.69
CA GLN A 464 15.10 30.73 -32.10
C GLN A 464 16.31 31.06 -32.97
N GLN A 465 17.50 30.58 -32.62
CA GLN A 465 18.72 30.78 -33.43
C GLN A 465 18.56 30.11 -34.81
N ILE A 466 18.02 28.91 -34.89
CA ILE A 466 17.72 28.25 -36.16
C ILE A 466 16.72 29.09 -36.97
N ALA A 467 15.64 29.55 -36.36
CA ALA A 467 14.63 30.38 -37.01
C ALA A 467 15.26 31.71 -37.52
N GLU A 468 16.13 32.32 -36.73
CA GLU A 468 16.89 33.52 -37.17
C GLU A 468 17.86 33.23 -38.33
N ILE A 469 18.55 32.10 -38.30
CA ILE A 469 19.42 31.65 -39.40
C ILE A 469 18.61 31.46 -40.67
N LEU A 470 17.48 30.73 -40.58
CA LEU A 470 16.57 30.52 -41.70
C LEU A 470 16.01 31.84 -42.24
N ALA A 471 15.62 32.77 -41.33
CA ALA A 471 15.16 34.10 -41.72
C ALA A 471 16.25 34.92 -42.40
N LYS A 472 17.52 34.79 -41.99
CA LYS A 472 18.67 35.45 -42.65
C LYS A 472 18.96 34.83 -44.01
N ILE A 473 18.90 33.53 -44.13
CA ILE A 473 19.07 32.79 -45.40
C ILE A 473 18.00 33.22 -46.40
N ASN A 474 16.73 33.31 -45.95
CA ASN A 474 15.63 33.74 -46.80
C ASN A 474 15.74 35.19 -47.31
N LYS A 475 16.50 36.03 -46.62
CA LYS A 475 16.79 37.43 -47.02
C LYS A 475 17.92 37.55 -48.05
N VAL A 476 18.69 36.50 -48.29
CA VAL A 476 19.75 36.48 -49.30
C VAL A 476 19.11 36.45 -50.70
N PRO A 477 19.34 37.48 -51.55
CA PRO A 477 18.69 37.53 -52.84
C PRO A 477 19.39 36.59 -53.84
N PHE A 478 19.24 35.28 -53.63
CA PHE A 478 19.87 34.25 -54.46
C PHE A 478 19.51 34.37 -55.94
N ASP A 479 18.28 34.78 -56.25
CA ASP A 479 17.83 35.02 -57.64
C ASP A 479 18.57 36.22 -58.29
N GLN A 480 18.90 37.23 -57.52
CA GLN A 480 19.65 38.36 -58.02
C GLN A 480 21.13 38.00 -58.25
N ILE A 481 21.73 37.30 -57.30
CA ILE A 481 23.10 36.77 -57.42
C ILE A 481 23.19 35.82 -58.66
N GLY A 482 22.20 34.94 -58.82
CA GLY A 482 22.12 34.06 -60.00
C GLY A 482 22.05 34.82 -61.30
N ARG A 483 21.21 35.87 -61.42
CA ARG A 483 21.11 36.73 -62.58
C ARG A 483 22.41 37.50 -62.86
N ASP A 484 23.03 38.06 -61.83
CA ASP A 484 24.28 38.81 -61.95
C ASP A 484 25.43 37.92 -62.43
N LEU A 485 25.51 36.69 -61.89
CA LEU A 485 26.47 35.69 -62.35
C LEU A 485 26.21 35.27 -63.80
N GLN A 486 24.95 35.05 -64.21
CA GLN A 486 24.60 34.78 -65.61
C GLN A 486 24.96 35.90 -66.52
N GLN A 487 24.69 37.16 -66.13
CA GLN A 487 25.12 38.35 -66.91
C GLN A 487 26.64 38.44 -67.06
N THR A 488 27.36 38.14 -65.95
CA THR A 488 28.83 38.16 -65.95
C THR A 488 29.37 37.04 -66.87
N LEU A 489 28.84 35.84 -66.83
CA LEU A 489 29.24 34.76 -67.73
C LEU A 489 28.88 35.07 -69.18
N ALA A 490 27.73 35.69 -69.44
CA ALA A 490 27.36 36.16 -70.81
C ALA A 490 28.31 37.28 -71.29
N GLY A 491 28.73 38.14 -70.39
CA GLY A 491 29.78 39.14 -70.68
C GLY A 491 31.11 38.50 -71.05
N MET A 492 31.58 37.54 -70.24
CA MET A 492 32.80 36.78 -70.50
C MET A 492 32.74 36.01 -71.84
N ARG A 493 31.60 35.35 -72.16
CA ARG A 493 31.41 34.72 -73.47
C ARG A 493 31.54 35.69 -74.62
N ARG A 494 30.96 36.90 -74.51
CA ARG A 494 31.13 37.96 -75.55
C ARG A 494 32.57 38.30 -75.72
N THR A 495 33.32 38.49 -74.62
CA THR A 495 34.75 38.82 -74.65
C THR A 495 35.60 37.72 -75.29
N VAL A 496 35.32 36.45 -74.92
CA VAL A 496 36.00 35.25 -75.49
C VAL A 496 35.70 35.12 -76.98
N ASN A 497 34.45 35.34 -77.41
CA ASN A 497 34.07 35.29 -78.83
C ASN A 497 34.69 36.45 -79.61
N ALA A 498 34.82 37.65 -79.00
CA ALA A 498 35.53 38.75 -79.62
C ALA A 498 37.04 38.48 -79.77
N ALA A 499 37.64 37.86 -78.69
CA ALA A 499 39.06 37.44 -78.78
C ALA A 499 39.25 36.35 -79.84
N GLU A 500 38.33 35.41 -80.00
CA GLU A 500 38.38 34.40 -81.07
C GLU A 500 38.36 35.05 -82.47
N LYS A 501 37.50 36.04 -82.68
CA LYS A 501 37.45 36.76 -83.96
C LYS A 501 38.76 37.49 -84.23
N THR A 502 39.36 38.11 -83.18
CA THR A 502 40.64 38.84 -83.31
C THR A 502 41.81 37.87 -83.59
N VAL A 503 41.81 36.72 -82.93
CA VAL A 503 42.85 35.70 -83.14
C VAL A 503 42.75 35.07 -84.54
N LYS A 504 41.56 34.91 -85.11
CA LYS A 504 41.35 34.43 -86.46
C LYS A 504 41.88 35.37 -87.55
N GLY A 505 42.15 36.64 -87.17
CA GLY A 505 42.74 37.64 -88.03
C GLY A 505 44.27 37.82 -87.91
N LEU A 506 44.91 37.04 -86.99
CA LEU A 506 46.36 37.10 -86.76
C LEU A 506 47.08 36.00 -87.56
N ASN A 507 48.37 36.29 -87.88
CA ASN A 507 49.24 35.46 -88.72
C ASN A 507 49.45 34.02 -88.20
N ASP A 508 49.67 33.05 -89.12
CA ASP A 508 49.59 31.56 -88.90
C ASP A 508 50.42 30.91 -87.80
N ASN A 509 51.39 31.64 -87.16
CA ASN A 509 52.28 31.06 -86.19
C ASN A 509 51.85 31.16 -84.72
N LEU A 510 51.01 32.13 -84.39
CA LEU A 510 50.49 32.32 -82.99
C LEU A 510 49.04 31.93 -82.81
N ALA A 511 48.30 31.87 -83.90
CA ALA A 511 46.85 31.55 -83.91
C ALA A 511 46.52 30.19 -83.27
N PRO A 512 47.24 29.03 -83.47
CA PRO A 512 46.90 27.73 -82.91
C PRO A 512 46.98 27.67 -81.39
N GLN A 513 47.98 28.31 -80.76
CA GLN A 513 48.16 28.25 -79.31
C GLN A 513 47.13 29.11 -78.56
N LEU A 514 46.81 30.30 -79.12
CA LEU A 514 45.76 31.17 -78.57
C LEU A 514 44.39 30.59 -78.77
N MET A 515 44.15 29.85 -79.87
CA MET A 515 42.90 29.18 -80.13
C MET A 515 42.62 28.01 -79.12
N GLY A 516 43.67 27.27 -78.75
CA GLY A 516 43.59 26.25 -77.69
C GLY A 516 43.16 26.81 -76.35
N THR A 517 43.75 27.99 -76.01
CA THR A 517 43.39 28.70 -74.75
C THR A 517 41.93 29.18 -74.79
N ILE A 518 41.51 29.77 -75.90
CA ILE A 518 40.12 30.21 -76.13
C ILE A 518 39.11 29.06 -76.02
N GLN A 519 39.45 27.94 -76.60
CA GLN A 519 38.59 26.71 -76.46
C GLN A 519 38.50 26.20 -75.06
N SER A 520 39.61 26.22 -74.33
CA SER A 520 39.62 25.84 -72.90
C SER A 520 38.76 26.80 -72.05
N LEU A 521 38.87 28.12 -72.30
CA LEU A 521 38.02 29.11 -71.66
C LEU A 521 36.54 28.93 -71.99
N LYS A 522 36.19 28.61 -73.21
CA LYS A 522 34.79 28.29 -73.60
C LYS A 522 34.26 27.08 -72.82
N LYS A 523 35.03 26.00 -72.75
CA LYS A 523 34.66 24.82 -71.96
C LYS A 523 34.45 25.12 -70.49
N THR A 524 35.30 25.97 -69.89
CA THR A 524 35.21 26.39 -68.49
C THR A 524 33.95 27.23 -68.28
N LEU A 525 33.65 28.17 -69.19
CA LEU A 525 32.42 28.98 -69.11
C LEU A 525 31.14 28.14 -69.28
N ASP A 526 31.15 27.14 -70.15
CA ASP A 526 30.01 26.24 -70.33
C ASP A 526 29.81 25.33 -69.09
N SER A 527 30.92 24.93 -68.45
CA SER A 527 30.85 24.15 -67.20
C SER A 527 30.33 25.02 -66.04
N ALA A 528 30.79 26.27 -65.95
CA ALA A 528 30.32 27.21 -64.93
C ALA A 528 28.83 27.55 -65.09
N ASP A 529 28.34 27.69 -66.31
CA ASP A 529 26.95 27.96 -66.62
C ASP A 529 26.03 26.74 -66.24
N ARG A 530 26.48 25.52 -66.56
CA ARG A 530 25.78 24.30 -66.13
C ARG A 530 25.70 24.18 -64.63
N THR A 531 26.81 24.50 -63.92
CA THR A 531 26.85 24.48 -62.46
C THR A 531 25.89 25.49 -61.87
N LEU A 532 25.87 26.72 -62.45
CA LEU A 532 24.96 27.79 -62.06
C LEU A 532 23.47 27.40 -62.27
N VAL A 533 23.15 26.84 -63.40
CA VAL A 533 21.78 26.37 -63.68
C VAL A 533 21.36 25.25 -62.72
N SER A 534 22.27 24.34 -62.40
CA SER A 534 22.00 23.31 -61.40
C SER A 534 21.83 23.89 -59.99
N ALA A 535 22.69 24.81 -59.58
CA ALA A 535 22.58 25.49 -58.30
C ALA A 535 21.28 26.32 -58.18
N ASN A 536 20.91 27.01 -59.24
CA ASN A 536 19.66 27.79 -59.27
C ASN A 536 18.40 26.91 -59.21
N ARG A 537 18.46 25.69 -59.76
CA ARG A 537 17.37 24.70 -59.62
C ARG A 537 17.26 24.16 -58.18
N THR A 538 18.37 23.98 -57.51
CA THR A 538 18.38 23.46 -56.14
C THR A 538 17.98 24.56 -55.14
N LEU A 539 18.23 25.82 -55.43
CA LEU A 539 17.93 27.00 -54.58
C LEU A 539 16.60 27.69 -54.92
N ALA A 540 15.92 27.28 -56.01
CA ALA A 540 14.62 27.85 -56.38
C ALA A 540 13.56 27.49 -55.30
N SER A 541 12.67 28.43 -55.01
CA SER A 541 11.62 28.30 -54.00
C SER A 541 10.65 27.11 -54.22
N ASP A 542 10.62 26.54 -55.45
CA ASP A 542 9.80 25.41 -55.81
C ASP A 542 10.61 24.10 -55.93
N SER A 543 11.79 24.02 -55.29
CA SER A 543 12.59 22.80 -55.36
C SER A 543 12.08 21.72 -54.39
N PRO A 544 12.12 20.43 -54.75
CA PRO A 544 11.66 19.33 -53.85
C PRO A 544 12.39 19.28 -52.52
N THR A 545 13.60 19.86 -52.43
CA THR A 545 14.38 19.95 -51.18
C THR A 545 13.87 21.03 -50.22
N GLN A 546 13.06 22.00 -50.68
CA GLN A 546 12.41 22.98 -49.79
C GLN A 546 11.04 22.47 -49.30
N GLU A 547 10.34 21.61 -50.04
CA GLU A 547 9.11 20.95 -49.57
C GLU A 547 9.37 19.93 -48.47
N GLU A 548 10.52 19.27 -48.43
CA GLU A 548 10.90 18.35 -47.36
C GLU A 548 11.38 19.06 -46.06
N LEU A 549 11.65 20.38 -46.10
CA LEU A 549 12.14 21.17 -44.93
C LEU A 549 11.04 22.05 -44.31
N GLN A 550 9.83 22.11 -44.84
CA GLN A 550 8.65 22.75 -44.27
C GLN A 550 7.76 21.71 -43.51
#